data_9ec36b8dadd638c2e6af1528663c820c
#
_entry.id   9ec36b8dadd638c2e6af1528663c820c
#
_cell.length_a   1.000
_cell.length_b   1.000
_cell.length_c   1.000
_cell.angle_alpha   90.00
_cell.angle_beta   90.00
_cell.angle_gamma   90.00
#
_symmetry.space_group_name_H-M   'P 1'
#
loop_
_entity.id
_entity.type
_entity.pdbx_description
1 polymer ?
#
loop_
_entity_poly.entity_id
_entity_poly.type
_entity_poly.pdbx_seq_one_letter_code
_entity_poly.pdbx_strand_id
1 'polypeptide(L)' 'MKEQLETRLNELRNEYSTGTKALEDLQRRQEELRSTLLRISGAIQVLEEMMQPEGGIEG' A
#
# COMPACT_ATOMS: atom_id res chain seq x y z
N MET A 1 -31.60 22.03 20.26
CA MET A 1 -30.92 22.46 19.07
C MET A 1 -29.43 22.41 19.23
N LYS A 2 -28.92 23.14 20.19
CA LYS A 2 -27.48 23.18 20.37
C LYS A 2 -26.91 21.79 20.66
N GLU A 3 -27.60 21.03 21.52
CA GLU A 3 -27.11 19.71 21.85
C GLU A 3 -27.09 18.78 20.67
N GLN A 4 -28.08 18.90 19.80
CA GLN A 4 -28.12 18.06 18.64
C GLN A 4 -26.97 18.39 17.69
N LEU A 5 -26.64 19.68 17.59
CA LEU A 5 -25.53 20.08 16.75
C LEU A 5 -24.20 19.58 17.29
N GLU A 6 -24.04 19.63 18.62
CA GLU A 6 -22.83 19.17 19.24
C GLU A 6 -22.66 17.68 19.07
N THR A 7 -23.77 16.94 19.22
CA THR A 7 -23.71 15.50 19.05
C THR A 7 -23.33 15.16 17.63
N ARG A 8 -23.94 15.83 16.66
CA ARG A 8 -23.63 15.58 15.28
C ARG A 8 -22.18 15.92 14.95
N LEU A 9 -21.70 17.03 15.53
CA LEU A 9 -20.33 17.45 15.33
C LEU A 9 -19.36 16.39 15.84
N ASN A 10 -19.65 15.85 17.03
CA ASN A 10 -18.78 14.84 17.58
C ASN A 10 -18.80 13.56 16.76
N GLU A 11 -19.97 13.20 16.23
CA GLU A 11 -20.07 12.02 15.37
C GLU A 11 -19.22 12.22 14.12
N LEU A 12 -19.31 13.38 13.53
CA LEU A 12 -18.55 13.65 12.31
C LEU A 12 -17.06 13.67 12.58
N ARG A 13 -16.65 14.21 13.71
CA ARG A 13 -15.25 14.21 14.07
C ARG A 13 -14.73 12.78 14.25
N ASN A 14 -15.55 11.93 14.85
CA ASN A 14 -15.16 10.54 15.05
C ASN A 14 -15.05 9.82 13.70
N GLU A 15 -15.99 10.10 12.80
CA GLU A 15 -15.95 9.49 11.48
C GLU A 15 -14.72 9.95 10.72
N TYR A 16 -14.39 11.22 10.86
CA TYR A 16 -13.22 11.76 10.18
C TYR A 16 -11.94 11.12 10.72
N SER A 17 -11.87 10.98 12.03
CA SER A 17 -10.71 10.37 12.66
C SER A 17 -10.55 8.92 12.25
N THR A 18 -11.66 8.18 12.24
CA THR A 18 -11.64 6.78 11.85
C THR A 18 -11.22 6.64 10.39
N GLY A 19 -11.77 7.50 9.54
CA GLY A 19 -11.41 7.46 8.13
C GLY A 19 -9.95 7.80 7.88
N THR A 20 -9.44 8.77 8.62
CA THR A 20 -8.04 9.15 8.48
C THR A 20 -7.12 8.00 8.86
N LYS A 21 -7.45 7.31 9.96
CA LYS A 21 -6.63 6.19 10.38
C LYS A 21 -6.69 5.05 9.39
N ALA A 22 -7.88 4.80 8.83
CA ALA A 22 -8.03 3.76 7.84
C ALA A 22 -7.20 4.08 6.60
N LEU A 23 -7.16 5.35 6.22
CA LEU A 23 -6.38 5.76 5.06
C LEU A 23 -4.89 5.55 5.32
N GLU A 24 -4.43 5.89 6.52
CA GLU A 24 -3.03 5.68 6.87
C GLU A 24 -2.66 4.21 6.83
N ASP A 25 -3.58 3.35 7.30
CA ASP A 25 -3.32 1.93 7.27
C ASP A 25 -3.22 1.42 5.84
N LEU A 26 -4.11 1.87 4.98
CA LEU A 26 -4.09 1.47 3.58
C LEU A 26 -2.80 1.93 2.90
N GLN A 27 -2.34 3.12 3.22
CA GLN A 27 -1.10 3.63 2.64
C GLN A 27 0.09 2.79 3.09
N ARG A 28 0.08 2.38 4.36
CA ARG A 28 1.16 1.55 4.86
C ARG A 28 1.17 0.20 4.17
N ARG A 29 -0.02 -0.41 4.00
CA ARG A 29 -0.11 -1.68 3.32
C ARG A 29 0.29 -1.56 1.85
N GLN A 30 -0.04 -0.43 1.25
CA GLN A 30 0.34 -0.19 -0.12
C GLN A 30 1.85 -0.15 -0.26
N GLU A 31 2.53 0.51 0.69
CA GLU A 31 3.97 0.59 0.65
C GLU A 31 4.61 -0.79 0.84
N GLU A 32 4.07 -1.58 1.75
CA GLU A 32 4.59 -2.91 1.99
C GLU A 32 4.41 -3.79 0.76
N LEU A 33 3.26 -3.68 0.13
CA LEU A 33 2.99 -4.48 -1.06
C LEU A 33 3.87 -4.04 -2.21
N ARG A 34 4.07 -2.74 -2.36
CA ARG A 34 4.92 -2.21 -3.41
C ARG A 34 6.35 -2.74 -3.24
N SER A 35 6.84 -2.75 -2.00
CA SER A 35 8.16 -3.25 -1.71
C SER A 35 8.26 -4.74 -2.04
N THR A 36 7.23 -5.50 -1.68
CA THR A 36 7.18 -6.91 -1.97
C THR A 36 7.18 -7.18 -3.47
N LEU A 37 6.41 -6.41 -4.21
CA LEU A 37 6.35 -6.57 -5.66
C LEU A 37 7.68 -6.25 -6.33
N LEU A 38 8.39 -5.26 -5.81
CA LEU A 38 9.70 -4.93 -6.36
C LEU A 38 10.67 -6.07 -6.14
N ARG A 39 10.62 -6.69 -4.96
CA ARG A 39 11.51 -7.80 -4.66
C ARG A 39 11.19 -8.99 -5.57
N ILE A 40 9.91 -9.29 -5.74
CA ILE A 40 9.48 -10.39 -6.57
C ILE A 40 9.85 -10.13 -8.03
N SER A 41 9.65 -8.90 -8.48
CA SER A 41 9.97 -8.52 -9.85
C SER A 41 11.46 -8.71 -10.11
N GLY A 42 12.29 -8.32 -9.14
CA GLY A 42 13.73 -8.50 -9.28
C GLY A 42 14.12 -9.96 -9.35
N ALA A 43 13.46 -10.79 -8.52
CA ALA A 43 13.75 -12.23 -8.54
C ALA A 43 13.35 -12.84 -9.87
N ILE A 44 12.19 -12.44 -10.40
CA ILE A 44 11.74 -12.94 -11.69
C ILE A 44 12.76 -12.55 -12.76
N GLN A 45 13.20 -11.33 -12.73
CA GLN A 45 14.14 -10.86 -13.74
C GLN A 45 15.44 -11.66 -13.73
N VAL A 46 15.95 -11.91 -12.53
CA VAL A 46 17.20 -12.67 -12.41
C VAL A 46 17.01 -14.10 -12.93
N LEU A 47 15.90 -14.74 -12.57
CA LEU A 47 15.66 -16.09 -13.02
C LEU A 47 15.47 -16.16 -14.53
N GLU A 48 14.79 -15.16 -15.09
CA GLU A 48 14.61 -15.13 -16.53
C GLU A 48 15.95 -15.01 -17.24
N GLU A 49 16.83 -14.18 -16.69
CA GLU A 49 18.15 -14.01 -17.30
C GLU A 49 18.96 -15.30 -17.21
N MET A 50 18.81 -15.99 -16.10
CA MET A 50 19.55 -17.24 -15.95
C MET A 50 19.03 -18.35 -16.85
N MET A 51 17.78 -18.24 -17.26
CA MET A 51 17.20 -19.26 -18.12
C MET A 51 17.44 -19.00 -19.60
N GLN A 52 17.95 -17.83 -19.94
CA GLN A 52 18.22 -17.53 -21.33
C GLN A 52 19.40 -18.38 -21.79
N PRO A 53 19.24 -19.06 -22.87
CA PRO A 53 20.24 -20.00 -23.31
C PRO A 53 21.57 -19.37 -23.59
N GLU A 54 21.64 -18.33 -24.20
CA GLU A 54 22.85 -17.74 -24.52
C GLU A 54 22.96 -16.35 -24.30
N GLY A 55 22.28 -15.59 -24.86
CA GLY A 55 22.46 -14.20 -24.81
C GLY A 55 22.69 -13.64 -23.47
N GLY A 56 21.86 -13.96 -22.59
CA GLY A 56 21.94 -13.35 -21.30
C GLY A 56 23.19 -13.62 -20.54
N ILE A 57 23.73 -14.74 -20.71
CA ILE A 57 24.86 -15.11 -19.97
C ILE A 57 26.11 -14.72 -20.56
N GLU A 58 26.21 -14.75 -21.79
CA GLU A 58 27.38 -14.40 -22.37
C GLU A 58 27.77 -13.10 -22.15
N GLY A 59 26.90 -12.28 -21.94
CA GLY A 59 27.13 -10.91 -21.67
C GLY A 59 28.30 -10.60 -20.94
#